data_0894f897ce9dee05f8bdfead3b2d2ec3
#
_entry.id   0894f897ce9dee05f8bdfead3b2d2ec3
#
_cell.length_a   1.000
_cell.length_b   1.000
_cell.length_c   1.000
_cell.angle_alpha   90.00
_cell.angle_beta   90.00
_cell.angle_gamma   90.00
#
_symmetry.space_group_name_H-M   'P 1'
#
loop_
_entity.id
_entity.type
_entity.pdbx_description
1 polymer ?
#
loop_
_entity_poly.entity_id
_entity_poly.type
_entity_poly.pdbx_seq_one_letter_code
_entity_poly.pdbx_strand_id
1 'polypeptide(L)'
;MIETNIIEIFSSIQGEGKYVGYRQVFIRFSGCNLHCTYCDTKFRRQKYCNTELSAGSGKFAKINNPMSVDKVVNIIEMMTRETPTHAISFTGGEPLLQSKFIKSVAERIDNKIALETNGILFTELESIIDCVDIVSMDIKLPNVVGKDLFEHHRKFIEVAKSKDLYIKIVISNDSPEEELNAAYQMIASISNDIPLILQPVTPIGSIKPAPAEKILSSQSLASKYLNDVRVIPQTHKMLNLL
;
A
#
# COMPACT_ATOMS: atom_id res chain seq x y z
N MET A 1 9.98 -25.29 3.32
CA MET A 1 8.84 -24.59 2.66
C MET A 1 8.83 -23.16 3.15
N ILE A 2 8.59 -22.19 2.25
CA ILE A 2 8.47 -20.78 2.62
C ILE A 2 7.06 -20.55 3.13
N GLU A 3 6.93 -20.02 4.35
CA GLU A 3 5.67 -19.75 5.02
C GLU A 3 5.69 -18.36 5.66
N THR A 4 4.52 -17.74 5.78
CA THR A 4 4.40 -16.42 6.42
C THR A 4 3.08 -16.26 7.17
N ASN A 5 3.04 -15.27 8.06
CA ASN A 5 1.83 -14.94 8.81
C ASN A 5 1.00 -13.89 8.05
N ILE A 6 -0.20 -14.27 7.65
CA ILE A 6 -1.16 -13.45 6.91
C ILE A 6 -2.34 -13.13 7.84
N ILE A 7 -2.76 -11.87 7.87
CA ILE A 7 -3.90 -11.42 8.66
C ILE A 7 -5.20 -11.80 7.95
N GLU A 8 -5.29 -11.46 6.67
CA GLU A 8 -6.50 -11.70 5.87
C GLU A 8 -6.20 -11.79 4.38
N ILE A 9 -7.07 -12.50 3.66
CA ILE A 9 -7.11 -12.57 2.19
C ILE A 9 -8.57 -12.31 1.76
N PHE A 10 -8.79 -11.30 0.93
CA PHE A 10 -10.13 -10.92 0.49
C PHE A 10 -10.10 -10.30 -0.91
N SER A 11 -11.26 -10.30 -1.59
CA SER A 11 -11.43 -9.66 -2.88
C SER A 11 -12.32 -8.43 -2.74
N SER A 12 -11.77 -7.26 -3.04
CA SER A 12 -12.47 -5.98 -2.89
C SER A 12 -12.12 -5.02 -4.01
N ILE A 13 -12.67 -3.81 -3.92
CA ILE A 13 -12.32 -2.69 -4.79
C ILE A 13 -11.14 -1.96 -4.17
N GLN A 14 -10.10 -1.68 -4.97
CA GLN A 14 -9.03 -0.77 -4.56
C GLN A 14 -9.62 0.60 -4.23
N GLY A 15 -9.50 0.98 -2.96
CA GLY A 15 -10.09 2.21 -2.45
C GLY A 15 -9.11 3.37 -2.31
N GLU A 16 -7.86 3.18 -2.74
CA GLU A 16 -6.78 4.16 -2.57
C GLU A 16 -5.94 4.32 -3.85
N GLY A 17 -5.30 5.47 -3.97
CA GLY A 17 -4.28 5.68 -4.99
C GLY A 17 -4.81 5.74 -6.43
N LYS A 18 -3.92 5.46 -7.38
CA LYS A 18 -4.16 5.59 -8.82
C LYS A 18 -5.27 4.65 -9.33
N TYR A 19 -5.43 3.49 -8.70
CA TYR A 19 -6.30 2.41 -9.16
C TYR A 19 -7.62 2.29 -8.37
N VAL A 20 -8.11 3.39 -7.79
CA VAL A 20 -9.44 3.45 -7.17
C VAL A 20 -10.50 2.92 -8.13
N GLY A 21 -11.37 2.03 -7.63
CA GLY A 21 -12.46 1.43 -8.39
C GLY A 21 -12.13 0.10 -9.07
N TYR A 22 -10.86 -0.27 -9.20
CA TYR A 22 -10.46 -1.55 -9.76
C TYR A 22 -10.59 -2.70 -8.75
N ARG A 23 -11.09 -3.83 -9.20
CA ARG A 23 -11.17 -5.03 -8.36
C ARG A 23 -9.80 -5.68 -8.20
N GLN A 24 -9.41 -5.94 -6.96
CA GLN A 24 -8.16 -6.62 -6.61
C GLN A 24 -8.40 -7.71 -5.56
N VAL A 25 -7.49 -8.68 -5.49
CA VAL A 25 -7.39 -9.60 -4.36
C VAL A 25 -6.29 -9.07 -3.45
N PHE A 26 -6.62 -8.83 -2.20
CA PHE A 26 -5.70 -8.29 -1.20
C PHE A 26 -5.16 -9.41 -0.30
N ILE A 27 -3.85 -9.42 -0.12
CA ILE A 27 -3.14 -10.29 0.80
C ILE A 27 -2.47 -9.40 1.84
N ARG A 28 -3.04 -9.34 3.05
CA ARG A 28 -2.56 -8.49 4.13
C ARG A 28 -1.67 -9.25 5.08
N PHE A 29 -0.38 -8.94 5.05
CA PHE A 29 0.62 -9.53 5.94
C PHE A 29 0.59 -8.94 7.35
N SER A 30 1.07 -9.72 8.30
CA SER A 30 1.40 -9.25 9.65
C SER A 30 2.84 -8.74 9.71
N GLY A 31 3.09 -7.83 10.67
CA GLY A 31 4.42 -7.25 10.90
C GLY A 31 4.67 -6.00 10.07
N CYS A 32 5.31 -5.02 10.70
CA CYS A 32 5.77 -3.79 10.08
C CYS A 32 7.08 -3.35 10.74
N ASN A 33 7.92 -2.69 9.97
CA ASN A 33 9.18 -2.10 10.42
C ASN A 33 9.02 -0.63 10.86
N LEU A 34 7.80 -0.09 10.78
CA LEU A 34 7.43 1.26 11.23
C LEU A 34 6.26 1.23 12.21
N HIS A 35 6.08 2.33 12.95
CA HIS A 35 4.97 2.58 13.86
C HIS A 35 4.40 3.97 13.58
N CYS A 36 3.50 4.03 12.56
CA CYS A 36 2.86 5.30 12.18
C CYS A 36 1.77 5.68 13.17
N THR A 37 1.65 6.97 13.49
CA THR A 37 0.65 7.49 14.43
C THR A 37 -0.80 7.26 14.01
N TYR A 38 -1.05 7.17 12.70
CA TYR A 38 -2.38 6.94 12.11
C TYR A 38 -2.59 5.50 11.61
N CYS A 39 -1.75 4.54 12.03
CA CYS A 39 -1.86 3.17 11.55
C CYS A 39 -3.18 2.51 12.00
N ASP A 40 -3.99 2.06 11.03
CA ASP A 40 -5.25 1.35 11.27
C ASP A 40 -5.11 -0.18 11.19
N THR A 41 -3.95 -0.68 10.78
CA THR A 41 -3.70 -2.11 10.62
C THR A 41 -3.21 -2.74 11.92
N LYS A 42 -3.89 -3.80 12.37
CA LYS A 42 -3.43 -4.65 13.49
C LYS A 42 -2.34 -5.60 13.01
N PHE A 43 -1.10 -5.13 12.93
CA PHE A 43 0.04 -5.86 12.34
C PHE A 43 0.66 -6.95 13.21
N ARG A 44 0.09 -7.28 14.38
CA ARG A 44 0.57 -8.38 15.24
C ARG A 44 0.28 -9.73 14.58
N ARG A 45 1.19 -10.71 14.78
CA ARG A 45 0.99 -12.09 14.33
C ARG A 45 -0.35 -12.64 14.83
N GLN A 46 -1.08 -13.27 13.92
CA GLN A 46 -2.39 -13.87 14.21
C GLN A 46 -2.30 -15.39 14.16
N LYS A 47 -3.07 -16.07 15.01
CA LYS A 47 -3.20 -17.54 14.98
C LYS A 47 -3.84 -18.02 13.67
N TYR A 48 -4.73 -17.23 13.12
CA TYR A 48 -5.50 -17.54 11.90
C TYR A 48 -5.39 -16.43 10.89
N CYS A 49 -5.37 -16.80 9.61
CA CYS A 49 -5.68 -15.93 8.49
C CYS A 49 -7.19 -15.92 8.28
N ASN A 50 -7.82 -14.74 8.20
CA ASN A 50 -9.22 -14.61 7.81
C ASN A 50 -9.29 -14.59 6.28
N THR A 51 -9.84 -15.66 5.69
CA THR A 51 -10.00 -15.75 4.23
C THR A 51 -11.47 -15.57 3.87
N GLU A 52 -11.77 -14.57 3.05
CA GLU A 52 -13.14 -14.28 2.62
C GLU A 52 -13.68 -15.43 1.74
N LEU A 53 -14.91 -15.87 2.02
CA LEU A 53 -15.53 -17.00 1.32
C LEU A 53 -16.09 -16.60 -0.06
N SER A 54 -16.62 -15.39 -0.15
CA SER A 54 -17.07 -14.79 -1.41
C SER A 54 -16.98 -13.27 -1.29
N ALA A 55 -16.58 -12.61 -2.37
CA ALA A 55 -16.28 -11.20 -2.37
C ALA A 55 -17.45 -10.33 -1.89
N GLY A 56 -17.13 -9.41 -0.96
CA GLY A 56 -18.12 -8.51 -0.35
C GLY A 56 -19.12 -9.16 0.60
N SER A 57 -18.97 -10.46 0.89
CA SER A 57 -19.89 -11.18 1.77
C SER A 57 -19.74 -10.85 3.24
N GLY A 58 -18.56 -10.37 3.65
CA GLY A 58 -18.18 -10.22 5.05
C GLY A 58 -18.08 -11.53 5.82
N LYS A 59 -18.16 -12.69 5.13
CA LYS A 59 -18.04 -14.02 5.74
C LYS A 59 -16.64 -14.58 5.53
N PHE A 60 -15.98 -14.96 6.61
CA PHE A 60 -14.59 -15.41 6.60
C PHE A 60 -14.41 -16.81 7.16
N ALA A 61 -13.62 -17.63 6.47
CA ALA A 61 -13.03 -18.83 7.03
C ALA A 61 -11.74 -18.48 7.79
N LYS A 62 -11.48 -19.17 8.90
CA LYS A 62 -10.23 -19.07 9.66
C LYS A 62 -9.29 -20.18 9.24
N ILE A 63 -8.20 -19.85 8.58
CA ILE A 63 -7.16 -20.78 8.16
C ILE A 63 -5.94 -20.62 9.08
N ASN A 64 -5.35 -21.73 9.53
CA ASN A 64 -4.18 -21.68 10.43
C ASN A 64 -2.99 -20.98 9.77
N ASN A 65 -2.37 -20.09 10.52
CA ASN A 65 -1.06 -19.52 10.23
C ASN A 65 0.05 -20.43 10.82
N PRO A 66 1.28 -20.41 10.27
CA PRO A 66 1.67 -19.68 9.06
C PRO A 66 1.06 -20.29 7.79
N MET A 67 0.89 -19.46 6.75
CA MET A 67 0.38 -19.85 5.45
C MET A 67 1.54 -20.22 4.51
N SER A 68 1.46 -21.37 3.85
CA SER A 68 2.41 -21.75 2.80
C SER A 68 2.08 -21.08 1.46
N VAL A 69 3.07 -21.00 0.57
CA VAL A 69 2.90 -20.50 -0.80
C VAL A 69 1.78 -21.28 -1.52
N ASP A 70 1.76 -22.61 -1.43
CA ASP A 70 0.72 -23.44 -2.08
C ASP A 70 -0.70 -23.06 -1.64
N LYS A 71 -0.91 -22.86 -0.34
CA LYS A 71 -2.21 -22.45 0.18
C LYS A 71 -2.65 -21.09 -0.36
N VAL A 72 -1.73 -20.12 -0.42
CA VAL A 72 -2.03 -18.77 -0.89
C VAL A 72 -2.32 -18.78 -2.39
N VAL A 73 -1.54 -19.50 -3.20
CA VAL A 73 -1.79 -19.66 -4.65
C VAL A 73 -3.17 -20.28 -4.89
N ASN A 74 -3.53 -21.36 -4.21
CA ASN A 74 -4.86 -21.99 -4.36
C ASN A 74 -6.00 -21.03 -3.98
N ILE A 75 -5.82 -20.17 -2.97
CA ILE A 75 -6.83 -19.18 -2.59
C ILE A 75 -6.95 -18.09 -3.67
N ILE A 76 -5.82 -17.60 -4.21
CA ILE A 76 -5.83 -16.63 -5.31
C ILE A 76 -6.57 -17.20 -6.51
N GLU A 77 -6.22 -18.41 -6.95
CA GLU A 77 -6.88 -19.08 -8.07
C GLU A 77 -8.39 -19.24 -7.86
N MET A 78 -8.81 -19.62 -6.64
CA MET A 78 -10.22 -19.69 -6.27
C MET A 78 -10.92 -18.34 -6.41
N MET A 79 -10.30 -17.25 -5.91
CA MET A 79 -10.89 -15.90 -5.89
C MET A 79 -10.91 -15.24 -7.28
N THR A 80 -9.99 -15.62 -8.17
CA THR A 80 -9.85 -15.00 -9.50
C THR A 80 -10.55 -15.80 -10.62
N ARG A 81 -10.96 -17.04 -10.34
CA ARG A 81 -11.53 -17.97 -11.34
C ARG A 81 -12.74 -17.41 -12.10
N GLU A 82 -13.67 -16.80 -11.38
CA GLU A 82 -14.96 -16.36 -11.94
C GLU A 82 -15.06 -14.85 -12.14
N THR A 83 -14.07 -14.10 -11.68
CA THR A 83 -14.14 -12.64 -11.72
C THR A 83 -12.83 -12.05 -12.21
N PRO A 84 -12.86 -11.28 -13.30
CA PRO A 84 -11.68 -10.51 -13.74
C PRO A 84 -11.13 -9.67 -12.61
N THR A 85 -9.87 -9.89 -12.27
CA THR A 85 -9.15 -9.23 -11.20
C THR A 85 -8.02 -8.41 -11.80
N HIS A 86 -7.94 -7.12 -11.47
CA HIS A 86 -6.94 -6.19 -12.00
C HIS A 86 -5.51 -6.58 -11.56
N ALA A 87 -5.35 -6.92 -10.28
CA ALA A 87 -4.07 -7.31 -9.70
C ALA A 87 -4.26 -8.09 -8.40
N ILE A 88 -3.22 -8.79 -7.98
CA ILE A 88 -3.06 -9.32 -6.62
C ILE A 88 -2.25 -8.28 -5.84
N SER A 89 -2.87 -7.68 -4.83
CA SER A 89 -2.27 -6.61 -4.01
C SER A 89 -1.67 -7.19 -2.74
N PHE A 90 -0.37 -7.15 -2.62
CA PHE A 90 0.35 -7.45 -1.38
C PHE A 90 0.46 -6.19 -0.54
N THR A 91 -0.12 -6.23 0.66
CA THR A 91 -0.28 -5.10 1.57
C THR A 91 -0.11 -5.54 3.03
N GLY A 92 -0.51 -4.73 3.96
CA GLY A 92 -0.63 -5.07 5.38
C GLY A 92 0.19 -4.19 6.29
N GLY A 93 1.05 -4.78 7.14
CA GLY A 93 2.07 -4.05 7.86
C GLY A 93 3.11 -3.50 6.86
N GLU A 94 4.16 -4.27 6.58
CA GLU A 94 5.07 -4.00 5.46
C GLU A 94 5.28 -5.29 4.66
N PRO A 95 4.76 -5.39 3.43
CA PRO A 95 4.84 -6.62 2.64
C PRO A 95 6.26 -6.99 2.26
N LEU A 96 7.17 -6.05 2.06
CA LEU A 96 8.56 -6.32 1.69
C LEU A 96 9.36 -7.06 2.76
N LEU A 97 8.91 -7.10 4.02
CA LEU A 97 9.45 -8.03 5.02
C LEU A 97 9.25 -9.49 4.62
N GLN A 98 8.39 -9.76 3.64
CA GLN A 98 8.07 -11.07 3.10
C GLN A 98 8.44 -11.19 1.60
N SER A 99 9.46 -10.45 1.15
CA SER A 99 9.86 -10.38 -0.28
C SER A 99 10.04 -11.76 -0.91
N LYS A 100 10.72 -12.70 -0.24
CA LYS A 100 10.90 -14.07 -0.72
C LYS A 100 9.59 -14.84 -0.88
N PHE A 101 8.63 -14.64 0.02
CA PHE A 101 7.32 -15.24 -0.07
C PHE A 101 6.53 -14.67 -1.25
N ILE A 102 6.53 -13.33 -1.41
CA ILE A 102 5.88 -12.63 -2.52
C ILE A 102 6.43 -13.15 -3.85
N LYS A 103 7.75 -13.22 -4.00
CA LYS A 103 8.40 -13.75 -5.20
C LYS A 103 7.91 -15.17 -5.52
N SER A 104 7.90 -16.05 -4.52
CA SER A 104 7.48 -17.45 -4.70
C SER A 104 6.00 -17.60 -5.06
N VAL A 105 5.14 -16.67 -4.64
CA VAL A 105 3.73 -16.62 -5.07
C VAL A 105 3.65 -16.08 -6.50
N ALA A 106 4.31 -14.97 -6.80
CA ALA A 106 4.30 -14.31 -8.10
C ALA A 106 4.78 -15.21 -9.24
N GLU A 107 5.80 -16.06 -8.99
CA GLU A 107 6.32 -17.03 -9.96
C GLU A 107 5.32 -18.15 -10.32
N ARG A 108 4.17 -18.22 -9.65
CA ARG A 108 3.18 -19.31 -9.78
C ARG A 108 1.80 -18.86 -10.23
N ILE A 109 1.60 -17.56 -10.45
CA ILE A 109 0.33 -16.99 -10.89
C ILE A 109 0.57 -16.07 -12.09
N ASP A 110 -0.43 -15.97 -12.97
CA ASP A 110 -0.35 -15.12 -14.18
C ASP A 110 -0.93 -13.71 -13.95
N ASN A 111 -1.39 -13.42 -12.73
CA ASN A 111 -1.98 -12.13 -12.39
C ASN A 111 -0.91 -11.06 -12.21
N LYS A 112 -1.25 -9.79 -12.53
CA LYS A 112 -0.41 -8.65 -12.17
C LYS A 112 -0.21 -8.57 -10.66
N ILE A 113 1.00 -8.21 -10.25
CA ILE A 113 1.39 -8.04 -8.86
C ILE A 113 1.42 -6.56 -8.52
N ALA A 114 0.59 -6.15 -7.56
CA ALA A 114 0.62 -4.83 -6.97
C ALA A 114 1.23 -4.90 -5.55
N LEU A 115 2.06 -3.92 -5.22
CA LEU A 115 2.72 -3.81 -3.94
C LEU A 115 2.34 -2.49 -3.27
N GLU A 116 1.75 -2.56 -2.06
CA GLU A 116 1.48 -1.39 -1.21
C GLU A 116 2.48 -1.35 -0.07
N THR A 117 3.41 -0.39 -0.09
CA THR A 117 4.59 -0.39 0.78
C THR A 117 4.89 0.99 1.36
N ASN A 118 5.54 1.01 2.52
CA ASN A 118 6.03 2.24 3.15
C ASN A 118 7.30 2.82 2.49
N GLY A 119 7.82 2.17 1.45
CA GLY A 119 8.87 2.71 0.59
C GLY A 119 10.25 2.88 1.22
N ILE A 120 10.65 2.06 2.20
CA ILE A 120 12.00 2.17 2.80
C ILE A 120 12.87 0.92 2.64
N LEU A 121 12.29 -0.22 2.25
CA LEU A 121 13.00 -1.48 2.05
C LEU A 121 13.40 -1.64 0.57
N PHE A 122 14.28 -0.75 0.09
CA PHE A 122 14.65 -0.70 -1.32
C PHE A 122 15.46 -1.94 -1.77
N THR A 123 16.28 -2.52 -0.89
CA THR A 123 17.05 -3.75 -1.18
C THR A 123 16.11 -4.95 -1.35
N GLU A 124 15.09 -5.06 -0.52
CA GLU A 124 14.08 -6.11 -0.61
C GLU A 124 13.25 -5.94 -1.89
N LEU A 125 12.89 -4.69 -2.25
CA LEU A 125 12.22 -4.41 -3.52
C LEU A 125 13.10 -4.83 -4.71
N GLU A 126 14.37 -4.44 -4.73
CA GLU A 126 15.32 -4.78 -5.80
C GLU A 126 15.37 -6.30 -6.02
N SER A 127 15.31 -7.10 -4.96
CA SER A 127 15.34 -8.56 -5.04
C SER A 127 14.12 -9.20 -5.71
N ILE A 128 12.99 -8.46 -5.81
CA ILE A 128 11.72 -8.94 -6.37
C ILE A 128 11.14 -8.05 -7.46
N ILE A 129 11.83 -6.97 -7.86
CA ILE A 129 11.29 -5.96 -8.76
C ILE A 129 10.82 -6.56 -10.09
N ASP A 130 11.49 -7.60 -10.59
CA ASP A 130 11.14 -8.22 -11.87
C ASP A 130 9.72 -8.84 -11.85
N CYS A 131 9.25 -9.31 -10.71
CA CYS A 131 7.92 -9.89 -10.56
C CYS A 131 6.85 -8.91 -10.06
N VAL A 132 7.15 -7.61 -9.90
CA VAL A 132 6.21 -6.57 -9.50
C VAL A 132 5.82 -5.75 -10.71
N ASP A 133 4.52 -5.49 -10.90
CA ASP A 133 3.98 -4.68 -12.01
C ASP A 133 3.62 -3.26 -11.54
N ILE A 134 3.01 -3.15 -10.36
CA ILE A 134 2.46 -1.89 -9.82
C ILE A 134 3.05 -1.65 -8.43
N VAL A 135 3.54 -0.44 -8.20
CA VAL A 135 4.06 -0.01 -6.90
C VAL A 135 3.27 1.18 -6.37
N SER A 136 2.53 0.96 -5.29
CA SER A 136 1.92 2.00 -4.47
C SER A 136 2.85 2.32 -3.31
N MET A 137 3.64 3.36 -3.43
CA MET A 137 4.60 3.76 -2.41
C MET A 137 4.01 4.85 -1.51
N ASP A 138 3.95 4.60 -0.21
CA ASP A 138 3.44 5.56 0.76
C ASP A 138 4.60 6.24 1.51
N ILE A 139 4.92 7.49 1.13
CA ILE A 139 5.93 8.29 1.84
C ILE A 139 5.42 8.57 3.26
N LYS A 140 6.22 8.18 4.25
CA LYS A 140 5.95 8.42 5.67
C LYS A 140 6.72 9.66 6.13
N LEU A 141 5.95 10.73 6.42
CA LEU A 141 6.51 11.99 6.88
C LEU A 141 7.18 11.82 8.27
N PRO A 142 8.23 12.60 8.57
CA PRO A 142 8.93 12.56 9.85
C PRO A 142 8.00 12.70 11.07
N ASN A 143 7.02 13.61 11.02
CA ASN A 143 6.07 13.83 12.11
C ASN A 143 5.18 12.60 12.41
N VAL A 144 5.05 11.67 11.45
CA VAL A 144 4.22 10.46 11.59
C VAL A 144 4.99 9.30 12.21
N VAL A 145 6.29 9.18 11.90
CA VAL A 145 7.13 8.03 12.29
C VAL A 145 8.26 8.40 13.26
N GLY A 146 8.42 9.69 13.60
CA GLY A 146 9.42 10.19 14.54
C GLY A 146 10.87 10.18 14.01
N LYS A 147 11.08 10.02 12.71
CA LYS A 147 12.41 10.03 12.08
C LYS A 147 12.34 10.43 10.60
N ASP A 148 13.40 11.03 10.10
CA ASP A 148 13.54 11.32 8.68
C ASP A 148 13.90 10.04 7.90
N LEU A 149 13.09 9.75 6.85
CA LEU A 149 13.26 8.60 5.96
C LEU A 149 13.41 8.99 4.49
N PHE A 150 13.56 10.28 4.17
CA PHE A 150 13.56 10.77 2.79
C PHE A 150 14.68 10.14 1.95
N GLU A 151 15.85 9.89 2.51
CA GLU A 151 16.93 9.23 1.79
C GLU A 151 16.61 7.75 1.44
N HIS A 152 15.89 7.05 2.33
CA HIS A 152 15.39 5.70 2.03
C HIS A 152 14.33 5.74 0.94
N HIS A 153 13.39 6.68 1.04
CA HIS A 153 12.35 6.89 0.04
C HIS A 153 12.96 7.22 -1.33
N ARG A 154 13.99 8.09 -1.38
CA ARG A 154 14.73 8.39 -2.61
C ARG A 154 15.27 7.13 -3.28
N LYS A 155 16.03 6.32 -2.53
CA LYS A 155 16.60 5.06 -3.04
C LYS A 155 15.51 4.09 -3.50
N PHE A 156 14.40 4.03 -2.76
CA PHE A 156 13.27 3.20 -3.12
C PHE A 156 12.64 3.62 -4.45
N ILE A 157 12.41 4.93 -4.66
CA ILE A 157 11.87 5.47 -5.91
C ILE A 157 12.79 5.14 -7.09
N GLU A 158 14.12 5.26 -6.91
CA GLU A 158 15.10 4.93 -7.95
C GLU A 158 14.98 3.47 -8.43
N VAL A 159 14.72 2.54 -7.52
CA VAL A 159 14.46 1.12 -7.88
C VAL A 159 13.09 0.97 -8.53
N ALA A 160 12.05 1.61 -7.97
CA ALA A 160 10.66 1.42 -8.37
C ALA A 160 10.28 2.12 -9.68
N LYS A 161 11.00 3.18 -10.10
CA LYS A 161 10.62 4.05 -11.24
C LYS A 161 10.54 3.35 -12.60
N SER A 162 11.07 2.13 -12.71
CA SER A 162 10.95 1.31 -13.93
C SER A 162 9.60 0.60 -14.04
N LYS A 163 8.80 0.65 -12.99
CA LYS A 163 7.47 0.00 -12.89
C LYS A 163 6.36 1.04 -12.93
N ASP A 164 5.12 0.58 -12.94
CA ASP A 164 3.97 1.47 -12.77
C ASP A 164 3.91 1.99 -11.33
N LEU A 165 4.76 2.97 -11.06
CA LEU A 165 4.91 3.60 -9.76
C LEU A 165 3.96 4.79 -9.61
N TYR A 166 3.27 4.86 -8.48
CA TYR A 166 2.68 6.08 -7.97
C TYR A 166 2.98 6.25 -6.48
N ILE A 167 3.01 7.49 -6.03
CA ILE A 167 3.34 7.82 -4.65
C ILE A 167 2.10 8.30 -3.93
N LYS A 168 1.93 7.88 -2.68
CA LYS A 168 0.92 8.40 -1.76
C LYS A 168 1.61 9.17 -0.62
N ILE A 169 0.94 10.21 -0.16
CA ILE A 169 1.24 10.87 1.11
C ILE A 169 -0.07 11.04 1.85
N VAL A 170 -0.16 10.46 3.04
CA VAL A 170 -1.31 10.68 3.92
C VAL A 170 -1.16 12.04 4.60
N ILE A 171 -2.16 12.90 4.44
CA ILE A 171 -2.19 14.25 5.01
C ILE A 171 -3.24 14.36 6.11
N SER A 172 -2.83 14.96 7.23
CA SER A 172 -3.69 15.26 8.38
C SER A 172 -3.66 16.74 8.70
N ASN A 173 -4.47 17.16 9.67
CA ASN A 173 -4.40 18.53 10.19
C ASN A 173 -2.98 18.90 10.65
N ASP A 174 -2.25 17.95 11.21
CA ASP A 174 -0.97 18.17 11.85
C ASP A 174 0.24 17.90 10.94
N SER A 175 0.03 17.59 9.65
CA SER A 175 1.12 17.41 8.68
C SER A 175 1.85 18.75 8.44
N PRO A 176 3.17 18.86 8.74
CA PRO A 176 3.92 20.10 8.55
C PRO A 176 4.11 20.43 7.06
N GLU A 177 3.96 21.69 6.70
CA GLU A 177 4.12 22.12 5.30
C GLU A 177 5.57 21.94 4.82
N GLU A 178 6.55 22.14 5.70
CA GLU A 178 7.96 21.95 5.38
C GLU A 178 8.27 20.50 5.01
N GLU A 179 7.69 19.52 5.75
CA GLU A 179 7.89 18.10 5.45
C GLU A 179 7.20 17.70 4.14
N LEU A 180 6.00 18.23 3.89
CA LEU A 180 5.29 18.03 2.63
C LEU A 180 6.09 18.60 1.45
N ASN A 181 6.58 19.83 1.57
CA ASN A 181 7.38 20.49 0.54
C ASN A 181 8.69 19.73 0.26
N ALA A 182 9.38 19.26 1.30
CA ALA A 182 10.58 18.43 1.17
C ALA A 182 10.29 17.11 0.40
N ALA A 183 9.15 16.46 0.69
CA ALA A 183 8.73 15.27 -0.03
C ALA A 183 8.48 15.57 -1.51
N TYR A 184 7.78 16.66 -1.85
CA TYR A 184 7.48 17.04 -3.24
C TYR A 184 8.76 17.34 -4.03
N GLN A 185 9.68 18.09 -3.44
CA GLN A 185 10.98 18.38 -4.05
C GLN A 185 11.82 17.13 -4.25
N MET A 186 11.82 16.20 -3.29
CA MET A 186 12.53 14.93 -3.40
C MET A 186 11.98 14.09 -4.56
N ILE A 187 10.66 13.96 -4.70
CA ILE A 187 10.03 13.24 -5.81
C ILE A 187 10.41 13.89 -7.14
N ALA A 188 10.22 15.21 -7.26
CA ALA A 188 10.50 15.95 -8.48
C ALA A 188 11.98 15.89 -8.91
N SER A 189 12.90 15.79 -7.93
CA SER A 189 14.33 15.63 -8.22
C SER A 189 14.68 14.33 -8.94
N ILE A 190 13.78 13.33 -8.90
CA ILE A 190 13.92 12.05 -9.60
C ILE A 190 13.11 12.06 -10.90
N SER A 191 11.83 12.42 -10.83
CA SER A 191 10.95 12.62 -11.96
C SER A 191 9.71 13.43 -11.56
N ASN A 192 9.35 14.43 -12.36
CA ASN A 192 8.12 15.20 -12.18
C ASN A 192 6.88 14.52 -12.77
N ASP A 193 7.03 13.39 -13.46
CA ASP A 193 5.94 12.62 -14.07
C ASP A 193 5.40 11.51 -13.15
N ILE A 194 6.03 11.26 -12.00
CA ILE A 194 5.52 10.28 -11.03
C ILE A 194 4.21 10.80 -10.43
N PRO A 195 3.08 10.09 -10.59
CA PRO A 195 1.82 10.52 -10.01
C PRO A 195 1.88 10.59 -8.48
N LEU A 196 1.47 11.71 -7.91
CA LEU A 196 1.34 11.91 -6.46
C LEU A 196 -0.13 11.92 -6.05
N ILE A 197 -0.45 11.07 -5.09
CA ILE A 197 -1.78 11.02 -4.46
C ILE A 197 -1.68 11.61 -3.04
N LEU A 198 -2.30 12.74 -2.83
CA LEU A 198 -2.53 13.29 -1.50
C LEU A 198 -3.78 12.64 -0.91
N GLN A 199 -3.60 11.83 0.12
CA GLN A 199 -4.70 11.10 0.74
C GLN A 199 -5.07 11.74 2.09
N PRO A 200 -6.22 12.42 2.19
CA PRO A 200 -6.70 12.89 3.48
C PRO A 200 -6.87 11.72 4.45
N VAL A 201 -6.31 11.85 5.66
CA VAL A 201 -6.43 10.81 6.68
C VAL A 201 -7.89 10.59 7.06
N THR A 202 -8.32 9.33 7.13
CA THR A 202 -9.58 8.99 7.80
C THR A 202 -9.38 9.17 9.31
N PRO A 203 -10.26 9.88 10.02
CA PRO A 203 -10.11 10.10 11.46
C PRO A 203 -9.88 8.79 12.22
N ILE A 204 -8.81 8.75 13.02
CA ILE A 204 -8.50 7.61 13.89
C ILE A 204 -7.91 8.11 15.21
N GLY A 205 -8.47 7.69 16.33
CA GLY A 205 -8.03 8.16 17.65
C GLY A 205 -8.08 9.68 17.76
N SER A 206 -6.95 10.31 18.07
CA SER A 206 -6.80 11.78 18.18
C SER A 206 -6.45 12.46 16.84
N ILE A 207 -6.15 11.70 15.79
CA ILE A 207 -5.74 12.25 14.50
C ILE A 207 -6.94 12.85 13.79
N LYS A 208 -6.84 14.14 13.46
CA LYS A 208 -7.90 14.89 12.78
C LYS A 208 -7.63 14.98 11.28
N PRO A 209 -8.69 14.93 10.45
CA PRO A 209 -8.55 15.12 9.02
C PRO A 209 -8.01 16.52 8.71
N ALA A 210 -7.29 16.65 7.61
CA ALA A 210 -6.87 17.95 7.11
C ALA A 210 -8.11 18.76 6.68
N PRO A 211 -8.20 20.07 7.04
CA PRO A 211 -9.27 20.93 6.54
C PRO A 211 -9.13 21.15 5.03
N ALA A 212 -10.22 21.49 4.37
CA ALA A 212 -10.27 21.67 2.90
C ALA A 212 -9.23 22.69 2.40
N GLU A 213 -9.01 23.78 3.12
CA GLU A 213 -7.99 24.78 2.80
C GLU A 213 -6.59 24.15 2.75
N LYS A 214 -6.22 23.34 3.75
CA LYS A 214 -4.93 22.66 3.81
C LYS A 214 -4.78 21.64 2.69
N ILE A 215 -5.84 20.90 2.34
CA ILE A 215 -5.84 19.95 1.23
C ILE A 215 -5.54 20.67 -0.08
N LEU A 216 -6.25 21.76 -0.37
CA LEU A 216 -6.10 22.52 -1.59
C LEU A 216 -4.75 23.25 -1.67
N SER A 217 -4.28 23.84 -0.57
CA SER A 217 -2.96 24.48 -0.53
C SER A 217 -1.84 23.47 -0.73
N SER A 218 -1.93 22.26 -0.11
CA SER A 218 -0.96 21.18 -0.30
C SER A 218 -0.93 20.70 -1.76
N GLN A 219 -2.10 20.55 -2.40
CA GLN A 219 -2.18 20.18 -3.82
C GLN A 219 -1.56 21.27 -4.70
N SER A 220 -1.89 22.54 -4.46
CA SER A 220 -1.33 23.68 -5.21
C SER A 220 0.17 23.79 -5.04
N LEU A 221 0.71 23.50 -3.86
CA LEU A 221 2.13 23.47 -3.60
C LEU A 221 2.83 22.33 -4.36
N ALA A 222 2.29 21.11 -4.27
CA ALA A 222 2.82 19.94 -4.97
C ALA A 222 2.82 20.13 -6.50
N SER A 223 1.78 20.76 -7.06
CA SER A 223 1.65 21.02 -8.50
C SER A 223 2.66 22.04 -9.05
N LYS A 224 3.42 22.71 -8.20
CA LYS A 224 4.58 23.52 -8.63
C LYS A 224 5.78 22.66 -9.04
N TYR A 225 5.81 21.40 -8.61
CA TYR A 225 6.93 20.48 -8.79
C TYR A 225 6.55 19.26 -9.65
N LEU A 226 5.30 18.79 -9.58
CA LEU A 226 4.85 17.53 -10.15
C LEU A 226 3.70 17.74 -11.13
N ASN A 227 3.68 16.96 -12.22
CA ASN A 227 2.72 17.10 -13.32
C ASN A 227 1.35 16.45 -13.02
N ASP A 228 1.30 15.41 -12.19
CA ASP A 228 0.07 14.69 -11.86
C ASP A 228 -0.10 14.62 -10.32
N VAL A 229 -0.90 15.52 -9.78
CA VAL A 229 -1.20 15.59 -8.33
C VAL A 229 -2.70 15.46 -8.11
N ARG A 230 -3.12 14.42 -7.43
CA ARG A 230 -4.52 14.11 -7.15
C ARG A 230 -4.81 14.04 -5.66
N VAL A 231 -6.01 14.47 -5.27
CA VAL A 231 -6.53 14.27 -3.92
C VAL A 231 -7.52 13.12 -3.95
N ILE A 232 -7.19 12.00 -3.31
CA ILE A 232 -8.03 10.80 -3.31
C ILE A 232 -8.18 10.30 -1.86
N PRO A 233 -9.38 10.34 -1.28
CA PRO A 233 -9.65 9.76 0.04
C PRO A 233 -9.73 8.22 -0.04
N GLN A 234 -9.81 7.55 1.14
CA GLN A 234 -10.07 6.12 1.22
C GLN A 234 -11.53 5.81 0.81
N THR A 235 -11.77 5.56 -0.48
CA THR A 235 -13.12 5.41 -1.04
C THR A 235 -13.79 4.09 -0.61
N HIS A 236 -13.03 3.03 -0.31
CA HIS A 236 -13.58 1.77 0.20
C HIS A 236 -14.35 1.97 1.51
N LYS A 237 -13.92 2.90 2.37
CA LYS A 237 -14.63 3.23 3.62
C LYS A 237 -15.99 3.87 3.37
N MET A 238 -16.14 4.63 2.27
CA MET A 238 -17.43 5.23 1.88
C MET A 238 -18.42 4.18 1.37
N LEU A 239 -17.90 3.06 0.85
CA LEU A 239 -18.69 1.94 0.32
C LEU A 239 -18.89 0.83 1.36
N ASN A 240 -18.39 0.98 2.59
CA ASN A 240 -18.36 -0.06 3.62
C ASN A 240 -17.70 -1.37 3.15
N LEU A 241 -16.66 -1.26 2.31
CA LEU A 241 -15.83 -2.36 1.85
C LEU A 241 -14.55 -2.47 2.69
N LEU A 242 -13.94 -3.67 2.65
CA LEU A 242 -12.63 -3.91 3.26
C LEU A 242 -11.53 -3.23 2.46
#